data_c5ef67cf2917b7a9c49c2c4a29b932a2
#
_entry.id   c5ef67cf2917b7a9c49c2c4a29b932a2
#
_cell.length_a   1.000
_cell.length_b   1.000
_cell.length_c   1.000
_cell.angle_alpha   90.00
_cell.angle_beta   90.00
_cell.angle_gamma   90.00
#
_symmetry.space_group_name_H-M   'P 1'
#
loop_
_entity.id
_entity.type
_entity.pdbx_description
1 polymer ?
#
loop_
_entity_poly.entity_id
_entity_poly.type
_entity_poly.pdbx_seq_one_letter_code
_entity_poly.pdbx_strand_id
1 'polypeptide(L)'
;MRFSNLGLSALFLVCATPAFAQEETAPPEPITVSGSVALASDYRFRGVSQSDKEMAIQGGITITHESGFYVGAWGSNLAGWGTFGGANMELDLIGGYKTPIGGGTLDVGLTWYMYPGGADKTDFAEPYVKLSGTTGPVTLTAGVFYAPQQEALGNWWFTGADAVTGVYNDPGDKEDNLYLSGDAVAAIPNTPVSLRAHIGYSDGNPGLGPNGTSVAPTGTYWDWTLGADFTYKNLTLGVSYIDTDISRADGAYLLPNFSKGGTDPIADGAVVVSLTAAF
;
A
#
# COMPACT_ATOMS: atom_id res chain seq x y z
N MET A 1 -2.16 -18.90 25.68
CA MET A 1 -2.83 -18.21 24.56
C MET A 1 -1.73 -17.57 23.72
N ARG A 2 -1.42 -18.13 22.56
CA ARG A 2 -0.43 -17.56 21.64
C ARG A 2 -1.23 -16.96 20.47
N PHE A 3 -1.18 -15.65 20.35
CA PHE A 3 -1.76 -14.94 19.21
C PHE A 3 -0.76 -14.97 18.06
N SER A 4 -1.09 -15.64 16.97
CA SER A 4 -0.34 -15.56 15.73
C SER A 4 -0.81 -14.31 14.98
N ASN A 5 -0.04 -13.23 15.09
CA ASN A 5 -0.26 -12.01 14.33
C ASN A 5 0.34 -12.17 12.94
N LEU A 6 -0.52 -12.37 11.94
CA LEU A 6 -0.15 -12.28 10.53
C LEU A 6 -0.35 -10.85 10.06
N GLY A 7 0.75 -10.10 9.96
CA GLY A 7 0.74 -8.76 9.36
C GLY A 7 1.10 -8.85 7.87
N LEU A 8 0.17 -8.64 6.99
CA LEU A 8 0.42 -8.31 5.59
C LEU A 8 0.62 -6.80 5.51
N SER A 9 1.74 -6.38 4.99
CA SER A 9 2.02 -4.96 4.78
C SER A 9 2.56 -4.75 3.39
N ALA A 10 1.69 -4.52 2.52
CA ALA A 10 1.80 -3.61 1.40
C ALA A 10 0.36 -3.25 1.13
N LEU A 11 -0.02 -2.02 1.22
CA LEU A 11 -1.40 -1.54 1.20
C LEU A 11 -2.29 -2.07 2.34
N PHE A 12 -2.79 -1.11 3.09
CA PHE A 12 -3.68 -1.20 4.22
C PHE A 12 -4.86 -2.16 4.05
N LEU A 13 -4.62 -3.47 4.11
CA LEU A 13 -5.62 -4.43 4.52
C LEU A 13 -5.12 -5.05 5.83
N VAL A 14 -5.42 -4.41 6.95
CA VAL A 14 -5.39 -5.10 8.23
C VAL A 14 -6.54 -6.08 8.21
N CYS A 15 -6.31 -7.25 7.61
CA CYS A 15 -7.23 -8.38 7.79
C CYS A 15 -7.13 -8.79 9.25
N ALA A 16 -8.16 -8.48 10.05
CA ALA A 16 -8.38 -9.15 11.30
C ALA A 16 -8.59 -10.64 10.95
N THR A 17 -7.57 -11.47 11.18
CA THR A 17 -7.71 -12.91 11.01
C THR A 17 -8.75 -13.40 12.00
N PRO A 18 -9.84 -14.06 11.57
CA PRO A 18 -10.70 -14.75 12.48
C PRO A 18 -9.87 -15.83 13.17
N ALA A 19 -9.82 -15.80 14.50
CA ALA A 19 -9.28 -16.89 15.28
C ALA A 19 -10.22 -18.09 15.12
N PHE A 20 -9.94 -18.99 14.20
CA PHE A 20 -10.52 -20.33 14.24
C PHE A 20 -9.92 -21.02 15.46
N ALA A 21 -10.78 -21.42 16.38
CA ALA A 21 -10.42 -22.36 17.44
C ALA A 21 -10.11 -23.70 16.76
N GLN A 22 -8.83 -23.94 16.50
CA GLN A 22 -8.34 -25.22 16.05
C GLN A 22 -8.21 -26.12 17.29
N GLU A 23 -8.83 -27.28 17.29
CA GLU A 23 -8.60 -28.29 18.32
C GLU A 23 -7.12 -28.69 18.33
N GLU A 24 -6.50 -28.57 19.49
CA GLU A 24 -5.07 -28.72 19.75
C GLU A 24 -4.68 -30.21 19.78
N THR A 25 -4.52 -30.86 18.61
CA THR A 25 -4.06 -32.26 18.54
C THR A 25 -2.99 -32.54 17.47
N ALA A 26 -2.60 -31.56 16.64
CA ALA A 26 -1.50 -31.70 15.68
C ALA A 26 -0.40 -30.66 15.93
N PRO A 27 0.90 -31.00 15.68
CA PRO A 27 1.94 -29.98 15.62
C PRO A 27 1.57 -28.91 14.60
N PRO A 28 1.94 -27.62 14.84
CA PRO A 28 1.72 -26.57 13.85
C PRO A 28 2.29 -26.99 12.50
N GLU A 29 1.54 -26.81 11.44
CA GLU A 29 2.06 -27.06 10.10
C GLU A 29 3.25 -26.13 9.84
N PRO A 30 4.39 -26.64 9.30
CA PRO A 30 5.58 -25.83 9.06
C PRO A 30 5.34 -24.73 8.03
N ILE A 31 4.29 -24.83 7.22
CA ILE A 31 3.91 -23.85 6.20
C ILE A 31 2.45 -23.45 6.42
N THR A 32 2.21 -22.15 6.48
CA THR A 32 0.87 -21.56 6.54
C THR A 32 0.64 -20.75 5.25
N VAL A 33 -0.52 -20.96 4.64
CA VAL A 33 -1.00 -20.17 3.50
C VAL A 33 -2.15 -19.29 3.97
N SER A 34 -2.08 -18.01 3.68
CA SER A 34 -3.15 -17.05 3.95
C SER A 34 -3.38 -16.15 2.75
N GLY A 35 -4.56 -15.60 2.62
CA GLY A 35 -4.85 -14.70 1.52
C GLY A 35 -6.15 -13.93 1.73
N SER A 36 -6.40 -13.00 0.83
CA SER A 36 -7.63 -12.23 0.81
C SER A 36 -7.98 -11.74 -0.59
N VAL A 37 -9.27 -11.45 -0.79
CA VAL A 37 -9.78 -10.72 -1.96
C VAL A 37 -10.63 -9.58 -1.44
N ALA A 38 -10.51 -8.41 -2.04
CA ALA A 38 -11.26 -7.22 -1.67
C ALA A 38 -11.88 -6.52 -2.88
N LEU A 39 -13.05 -5.93 -2.65
CA LEU A 39 -13.62 -4.89 -3.49
C LEU A 39 -13.47 -3.57 -2.75
N ALA A 40 -12.88 -2.57 -3.38
CA ALA A 40 -12.75 -1.23 -2.81
C ALA A 40 -13.36 -0.20 -3.78
N SER A 41 -14.01 0.83 -3.25
CA SER A 41 -14.58 1.90 -4.08
C SER A 41 -13.53 2.78 -4.73
N ASP A 42 -12.30 2.77 -4.20
CA ASP A 42 -11.12 3.46 -4.72
C ASP A 42 -9.86 2.77 -4.17
N TYR A 43 -8.86 2.57 -5.02
CA TYR A 43 -7.54 2.10 -4.61
C TYR A 43 -6.64 3.29 -4.34
N ARG A 44 -6.20 3.45 -3.09
CA ARG A 44 -5.29 4.52 -2.68
C ARG A 44 -3.94 3.99 -2.23
N PHE A 45 -2.86 4.44 -2.89
CA PHE A 45 -1.49 4.21 -2.49
C PHE A 45 -0.92 5.48 -1.88
N ARG A 46 -0.56 5.44 -0.59
CA ARG A 46 -0.07 6.62 0.14
C ARG A 46 -0.97 7.85 -0.07
N GLY A 47 -2.28 7.64 0.08
CA GLY A 47 -3.31 8.67 -0.08
C GLY A 47 -3.74 8.99 -1.51
N VAL A 48 -2.93 8.67 -2.54
CA VAL A 48 -3.19 8.99 -3.94
C VAL A 48 -3.93 7.86 -4.65
N SER A 49 -5.00 8.19 -5.38
CA SER A 49 -5.80 7.19 -6.12
C SER A 49 -5.01 6.56 -7.26
N GLN A 50 -5.05 5.23 -7.32
CA GLN A 50 -4.43 4.40 -8.36
C GLN A 50 -5.47 3.78 -9.31
N SER A 51 -6.75 3.93 -9.00
CA SER A 51 -7.88 3.43 -9.80
C SER A 51 -8.75 4.53 -10.39
N ASP A 52 -8.21 5.75 -10.48
CA ASP A 52 -8.92 6.93 -11.02
C ASP A 52 -10.23 7.23 -10.26
N LYS A 53 -10.22 7.02 -8.93
CA LYS A 53 -11.38 7.12 -8.03
C LYS A 53 -12.53 6.17 -8.40
N GLU A 54 -12.21 5.06 -9.06
CA GLU A 54 -13.15 4.02 -9.45
C GLU A 54 -12.88 2.73 -8.67
N MET A 55 -13.81 1.79 -8.79
CA MET A 55 -13.76 0.53 -8.07
C MET A 55 -12.53 -0.31 -8.44
N ALA A 56 -11.86 -0.83 -7.42
CA ALA A 56 -10.76 -1.77 -7.55
C ALA A 56 -11.13 -3.16 -7.00
N ILE A 57 -10.64 -4.18 -7.70
CA ILE A 57 -10.60 -5.57 -7.24
C ILE A 57 -9.16 -5.87 -6.87
N GLN A 58 -8.94 -6.25 -5.63
CA GLN A 58 -7.62 -6.48 -5.07
C GLN A 58 -7.53 -7.88 -4.48
N GLY A 59 -6.36 -8.47 -4.50
CA GLY A 59 -6.18 -9.77 -3.89
C GLY A 59 -4.74 -10.10 -3.64
N GLY A 60 -4.49 -10.96 -2.65
CA GLY A 60 -3.15 -11.40 -2.32
C GLY A 60 -3.13 -12.75 -1.63
N ILE A 61 -1.96 -13.37 -1.69
CA ILE A 61 -1.66 -14.65 -1.04
C ILE A 61 -0.27 -14.56 -0.40
N THR A 62 -0.12 -15.14 0.77
CA THR A 62 1.18 -15.24 1.47
C THR A 62 1.39 -16.65 1.96
N ILE A 63 2.59 -17.15 1.74
CA ILE A 63 3.10 -18.42 2.24
C ILE A 63 4.13 -18.10 3.32
N THR A 64 3.90 -18.54 4.55
CA THR A 64 4.78 -18.30 5.69
C THR A 64 5.30 -19.62 6.23
N HIS A 65 6.61 -19.70 6.44
CA HIS A 65 7.26 -20.83 7.10
C HIS A 65 7.39 -20.56 8.61
N GLU A 66 7.35 -21.58 9.45
CA GLU A 66 7.47 -21.46 10.92
C GLU A 66 8.76 -20.77 11.40
N SER A 67 9.82 -20.79 10.59
CA SER A 67 11.06 -20.07 10.85
C SER A 67 10.94 -18.55 10.79
N GLY A 68 9.83 -18.02 10.26
CA GLY A 68 9.59 -16.60 10.06
C GLY A 68 9.79 -16.10 8.63
N PHE A 69 10.39 -16.88 7.73
CA PHE A 69 10.45 -16.51 6.31
C PHE A 69 9.06 -16.57 5.66
N TYR A 70 8.81 -15.64 4.76
CA TYR A 70 7.59 -15.62 3.98
C TYR A 70 7.83 -15.09 2.57
N VAL A 71 6.95 -15.51 1.66
CA VAL A 71 6.82 -14.96 0.32
C VAL A 71 5.35 -14.75 0.01
N GLY A 72 5.03 -13.76 -0.80
CA GLY A 72 3.66 -13.45 -1.18
C GLY A 72 3.57 -12.75 -2.52
N ALA A 73 2.35 -12.65 -3.00
CA ALA A 73 1.99 -11.83 -4.13
C ALA A 73 0.70 -11.08 -3.81
N TRP A 74 0.61 -9.87 -4.31
CA TRP A 74 -0.60 -9.06 -4.25
C TRP A 74 -0.83 -8.39 -5.60
N GLY A 75 -2.06 -8.02 -5.91
CA GLY A 75 -2.36 -7.29 -7.13
C GLY A 75 -3.69 -6.56 -7.08
N SER A 76 -3.82 -5.57 -7.96
CA SER A 76 -5.01 -4.73 -8.14
C SER A 76 -5.15 -4.33 -9.60
N ASN A 77 -6.39 -4.13 -10.07
CA ASN A 77 -6.58 -3.38 -11.30
C ASN A 77 -6.23 -1.91 -11.08
N LEU A 78 -5.83 -1.24 -12.15
CA LEU A 78 -5.41 0.15 -12.20
C LEU A 78 -6.24 0.95 -13.20
N ALA A 79 -6.28 2.27 -13.00
CA ALA A 79 -6.82 3.22 -13.96
C ALA A 79 -6.13 4.60 -13.81
N GLY A 80 -6.13 5.39 -14.87
CA GLY A 80 -5.59 6.73 -14.87
C GLY A 80 -4.13 6.82 -14.45
N TRP A 81 -3.86 7.60 -13.42
CA TRP A 81 -2.53 7.79 -12.83
C TRP A 81 -1.82 6.48 -12.46
N GLY A 82 -2.53 5.56 -11.81
CA GLY A 82 -1.96 4.30 -11.32
C GLY A 82 -1.50 3.33 -12.41
N THR A 83 -1.82 3.58 -13.67
CA THR A 83 -1.47 2.65 -14.76
C THR A 83 0.03 2.63 -15.09
N PHE A 84 0.80 3.57 -14.58
CA PHE A 84 2.26 3.65 -14.80
C PHE A 84 2.63 3.41 -16.27
N GLY A 85 2.04 4.22 -17.16
CA GLY A 85 2.28 4.11 -18.61
C GLY A 85 1.45 3.08 -19.34
N GLY A 86 0.27 2.71 -18.81
CA GLY A 86 -0.75 1.91 -19.51
C GLY A 86 -0.93 0.49 -19.02
N ALA A 87 -0.35 0.09 -17.89
CA ALA A 87 -0.64 -1.19 -17.27
C ALA A 87 -2.12 -1.28 -16.84
N ASN A 88 -2.72 -2.47 -16.98
CA ASN A 88 -4.08 -2.71 -16.50
C ASN A 88 -4.11 -3.15 -15.03
N MET A 89 -2.97 -3.57 -14.51
CA MET A 89 -2.85 -4.10 -13.15
C MET A 89 -1.48 -3.82 -12.56
N GLU A 90 -1.45 -3.74 -11.25
CA GLU A 90 -0.27 -3.83 -10.41
C GLU A 90 -0.14 -5.27 -9.90
N LEU A 91 1.08 -5.76 -9.86
CA LEU A 91 1.44 -7.05 -9.28
C LEU A 91 2.68 -6.87 -8.42
N ASP A 92 2.54 -7.10 -7.12
CA ASP A 92 3.63 -7.00 -6.16
C ASP A 92 4.11 -8.39 -5.78
N LEU A 93 5.42 -8.61 -5.86
CA LEU A 93 6.06 -9.76 -5.23
C LEU A 93 6.70 -9.32 -3.92
N ILE A 94 6.38 -10.04 -2.86
CA ILE A 94 6.78 -9.67 -1.50
C ILE A 94 7.57 -10.85 -0.91
N GLY A 95 8.69 -10.55 -0.27
CA GLY A 95 9.44 -11.55 0.48
C GLY A 95 10.07 -10.94 1.71
N GLY A 96 10.17 -11.71 2.79
CA GLY A 96 10.74 -11.17 4.02
C GLY A 96 10.90 -12.20 5.13
N TYR A 97 11.25 -11.66 6.28
CA TYR A 97 11.50 -12.40 7.51
C TYR A 97 10.89 -11.68 8.70
N LYS A 98 10.06 -12.39 9.46
CA LYS A 98 9.45 -11.91 10.70
C LYS A 98 10.05 -12.62 11.90
N THR A 99 10.37 -11.87 12.94
CA THR A 99 10.89 -12.44 14.20
C THR A 99 10.35 -11.68 15.40
N PRO A 100 10.02 -12.37 16.50
CA PRO A 100 9.69 -11.71 17.77
C PRO A 100 10.88 -10.91 18.31
N ILE A 101 10.61 -9.69 18.80
CA ILE A 101 11.58 -8.85 19.46
C ILE A 101 10.92 -8.05 20.59
N GLY A 102 11.45 -8.15 21.83
CA GLY A 102 11.04 -7.30 22.96
C GLY A 102 9.52 -7.25 23.25
N GLY A 103 8.77 -8.31 22.97
CA GLY A 103 7.32 -8.35 23.11
C GLY A 103 6.53 -7.86 21.88
N GLY A 104 7.23 -7.42 20.84
CA GLY A 104 6.69 -7.08 19.53
C GLY A 104 7.19 -8.02 18.43
N THR A 105 7.03 -7.59 17.18
CA THR A 105 7.49 -8.30 15.98
C THR A 105 8.29 -7.36 15.10
N LEU A 106 9.50 -7.76 14.74
CA LEU A 106 10.29 -7.14 13.68
C LEU A 106 9.98 -7.87 12.37
N ASP A 107 9.73 -7.11 11.30
CA ASP A 107 9.49 -7.59 9.95
C ASP A 107 10.43 -6.86 8.99
N VAL A 108 11.33 -7.59 8.33
CA VAL A 108 12.26 -7.05 7.34
C VAL A 108 11.98 -7.73 6.01
N GLY A 109 11.80 -6.96 4.95
CA GLY A 109 11.42 -7.52 3.67
C GLY A 109 11.68 -6.59 2.50
N LEU A 110 11.20 -7.03 1.35
CA LEU A 110 11.26 -6.35 0.07
C LEU A 110 9.91 -6.50 -0.61
N THR A 111 9.42 -5.42 -1.20
CA THR A 111 8.35 -5.43 -2.19
C THR A 111 8.94 -5.10 -3.55
N TRP A 112 8.61 -5.89 -4.56
CA TRP A 112 8.89 -5.59 -5.96
C TRP A 112 7.57 -5.27 -6.64
N TYR A 113 7.38 -3.98 -6.93
CA TYR A 113 6.22 -3.46 -7.64
C TYR A 113 6.40 -3.67 -9.12
N MET A 114 5.43 -4.31 -9.77
CA MET A 114 5.44 -4.60 -11.21
C MET A 114 4.15 -4.12 -11.85
N TYR A 115 4.27 -3.67 -13.10
CA TYR A 115 3.15 -3.16 -13.90
C TYR A 115 3.05 -3.90 -15.24
N PRO A 116 2.58 -5.18 -15.23
CA PRO A 116 2.56 -6.03 -16.41
C PRO A 116 1.76 -5.43 -17.56
N GLY A 117 2.37 -5.40 -18.75
CA GLY A 117 1.74 -4.86 -19.97
C GLY A 117 1.74 -3.34 -20.07
N GLY A 118 2.33 -2.64 -19.10
CA GLY A 118 2.59 -1.21 -19.15
C GLY A 118 3.83 -0.87 -19.98
N ALA A 119 4.28 0.38 -19.88
CA ALA A 119 5.48 0.86 -20.55
C ALA A 119 6.74 0.24 -19.92
N ASP A 120 7.88 0.43 -20.58
CA ASP A 120 9.19 0.04 -20.04
C ASP A 120 9.55 0.91 -18.80
N LYS A 121 10.36 0.34 -17.89
CA LYS A 121 10.94 1.04 -16.73
C LYS A 121 9.88 1.52 -15.70
N THR A 122 8.89 0.68 -15.44
CA THR A 122 7.84 0.92 -14.44
C THR A 122 8.11 0.21 -13.13
N ASP A 123 8.82 -0.91 -13.18
CA ASP A 123 9.02 -1.79 -12.03
C ASP A 123 10.08 -1.23 -11.09
N PHE A 124 9.82 -1.30 -9.78
CA PHE A 124 10.79 -0.87 -8.79
C PHE A 124 10.75 -1.74 -7.53
N ALA A 125 11.87 -1.78 -6.82
CA ALA A 125 12.06 -2.52 -5.58
C ALA A 125 12.09 -1.57 -4.39
N GLU A 126 11.38 -1.95 -3.31
CA GLU A 126 11.31 -1.18 -2.07
C GLU A 126 11.56 -2.09 -0.86
N PRO A 127 12.80 -2.19 -0.36
CA PRO A 127 13.10 -2.74 0.96
C PRO A 127 12.35 -2.03 2.08
N TYR A 128 11.99 -2.79 3.14
CA TYR A 128 11.32 -2.22 4.29
C TYR A 128 11.73 -2.87 5.61
N VAL A 129 11.55 -2.12 6.66
CA VAL A 129 11.62 -2.58 8.06
C VAL A 129 10.39 -2.09 8.80
N LYS A 130 9.69 -2.99 9.47
CA LYS A 130 8.53 -2.67 10.32
C LYS A 130 8.69 -3.24 11.71
N LEU A 131 8.23 -2.48 12.69
CA LEU A 131 8.15 -2.92 14.09
C LEU A 131 6.72 -2.79 14.56
N SER A 132 6.15 -3.88 15.03
CA SER A 132 4.77 -3.89 15.57
C SER A 132 4.73 -4.40 16.99
N GLY A 133 3.73 -3.94 17.75
CA GLY A 133 3.50 -4.39 19.12
C GLY A 133 2.05 -4.18 19.52
N THR A 134 1.56 -5.04 20.43
CA THR A 134 0.17 -4.99 20.91
C THR A 134 0.16 -4.70 22.41
N THR A 135 -0.64 -3.71 22.82
CA THR A 135 -0.89 -3.39 24.23
C THR A 135 -2.40 -3.26 24.47
N GLY A 136 -2.96 -4.13 25.29
CA GLY A 136 -4.41 -4.22 25.47
C GLY A 136 -5.14 -4.47 24.13
N PRO A 137 -6.14 -3.68 23.77
CA PRO A 137 -6.87 -3.84 22.51
C PRO A 137 -6.19 -3.15 21.32
N VAL A 138 -5.04 -2.49 21.52
CA VAL A 138 -4.39 -1.66 20.50
C VAL A 138 -3.15 -2.34 19.97
N THR A 139 -3.05 -2.46 18.65
CA THR A 139 -1.83 -2.83 17.92
C THR A 139 -1.28 -1.58 17.24
N LEU A 140 0.01 -1.32 17.45
CA LEU A 140 0.76 -0.23 16.81
C LEU A 140 1.79 -0.83 15.87
N THR A 141 2.02 -0.19 14.75
CA THR A 141 3.09 -0.53 13.80
C THR A 141 3.79 0.75 13.36
N ALA A 142 5.12 0.73 13.33
CA ALA A 142 5.94 1.74 12.68
C ALA A 142 6.70 1.10 11.52
N GLY A 143 6.82 1.80 10.40
CA GLY A 143 7.47 1.31 9.19
C GLY A 143 8.42 2.32 8.57
N VAL A 144 9.51 1.81 8.00
CA VAL A 144 10.44 2.53 7.14
C VAL A 144 10.54 1.75 5.83
N PHE A 145 10.29 2.41 4.72
CA PHE A 145 10.34 1.84 3.38
C PHE A 145 11.27 2.72 2.55
N TYR A 146 12.23 2.12 1.88
CA TYR A 146 13.22 2.87 1.11
C TYR A 146 13.42 2.23 -0.26
N ALA A 147 12.90 2.86 -1.28
CA ALA A 147 13.18 2.50 -2.65
C ALA A 147 14.49 3.20 -3.08
N PRO A 148 15.60 2.47 -3.31
CA PRO A 148 16.85 3.07 -3.74
C PRO A 148 16.73 3.65 -5.15
N GLN A 149 17.73 4.41 -5.59
CA GLN A 149 17.73 5.07 -6.90
C GLN A 149 17.48 4.09 -8.05
N GLN A 150 16.37 4.31 -8.75
CA GLN A 150 15.88 3.47 -9.86
C GLN A 150 15.32 4.34 -10.98
N GLU A 151 15.38 3.89 -12.22
CA GLU A 151 14.86 4.62 -13.37
C GLU A 151 13.34 4.84 -13.29
N ALA A 152 12.61 3.89 -12.73
CA ALA A 152 11.16 3.98 -12.56
C ALA A 152 10.75 5.15 -11.63
N LEU A 153 11.64 5.58 -10.73
CA LEU A 153 11.44 6.68 -9.79
C LEU A 153 12.09 7.99 -10.25
N GLY A 154 12.82 7.98 -11.38
CA GLY A 154 13.52 9.13 -11.93
C GLY A 154 12.56 10.24 -12.37
N ASN A 155 13.07 11.45 -12.37
CA ASN A 155 12.32 12.65 -12.73
C ASN A 155 12.55 13.01 -14.23
N TRP A 156 11.92 12.21 -15.10
CA TRP A 156 12.12 12.32 -16.55
C TRP A 156 11.35 13.46 -17.18
N TRP A 157 10.20 13.87 -16.61
CA TRP A 157 9.47 15.10 -16.95
C TRP A 157 9.27 15.96 -15.72
N PHE A 158 9.52 17.23 -15.86
CA PHE A 158 9.39 18.17 -14.74
C PHE A 158 7.94 18.57 -14.49
N THR A 159 7.11 18.54 -15.54
CA THR A 159 5.69 18.91 -15.46
C THR A 159 4.81 17.97 -16.28
N GLY A 160 3.51 17.98 -15.99
CA GLY A 160 2.52 17.25 -16.79
C GLY A 160 2.43 17.79 -18.23
N ALA A 161 2.65 19.09 -18.42
CA ALA A 161 2.71 19.69 -19.75
C ALA A 161 3.90 19.17 -20.58
N ASP A 162 5.05 18.96 -19.93
CA ASP A 162 6.22 18.34 -20.58
C ASP A 162 5.88 16.90 -21.00
N ALA A 163 5.24 16.11 -20.10
CA ALA A 163 4.84 14.74 -20.40
C ALA A 163 3.89 14.64 -21.60
N VAL A 164 2.99 15.62 -21.79
CA VAL A 164 2.10 15.67 -22.96
C VAL A 164 2.87 15.88 -24.26
N THR A 165 4.04 16.54 -24.23
CA THR A 165 4.84 16.73 -25.45
C THR A 165 5.50 15.43 -25.91
N GLY A 166 5.67 14.46 -25.04
CA GLY A 166 6.39 13.22 -25.30
C GLY A 166 7.92 13.39 -25.41
N VAL A 167 8.46 14.54 -24.98
CA VAL A 167 9.90 14.82 -25.00
C VAL A 167 10.40 14.95 -23.58
N TYR A 168 11.24 14.01 -23.16
CA TYR A 168 11.80 14.01 -21.82
C TYR A 168 12.70 15.24 -21.57
N ASN A 169 12.59 15.79 -20.36
CA ASN A 169 13.48 16.84 -19.87
C ASN A 169 14.83 16.24 -19.44
N ASP A 170 14.81 15.12 -18.71
CA ASP A 170 16.01 14.44 -18.21
C ASP A 170 15.90 12.91 -18.36
N PRO A 171 16.08 12.37 -19.58
CA PRO A 171 15.95 10.94 -19.83
C PRO A 171 17.08 10.14 -19.20
N GLY A 172 16.72 9.10 -18.44
CA GLY A 172 17.67 8.23 -17.75
C GLY A 172 17.96 8.64 -16.32
N ASP A 173 17.35 9.69 -15.84
CA ASP A 173 17.42 10.07 -14.43
C ASP A 173 16.94 8.95 -13.51
N LYS A 174 17.53 8.87 -12.31
CA LYS A 174 17.27 7.85 -11.29
C LYS A 174 17.16 8.51 -9.95
N GLU A 175 16.03 8.32 -9.32
CA GLU A 175 15.74 8.87 -8.03
C GLU A 175 15.34 7.78 -7.02
N ASP A 176 15.37 8.13 -5.75
CA ASP A 176 14.95 7.28 -4.65
C ASP A 176 13.67 7.81 -3.99
N ASN A 177 13.11 7.01 -3.09
CA ASN A 177 12.00 7.42 -2.26
C ASN A 177 12.12 6.81 -0.87
N LEU A 178 11.98 7.63 0.16
CA LEU A 178 11.81 7.21 1.54
C LEU A 178 10.34 7.40 1.95
N TYR A 179 9.75 6.37 2.54
CA TYR A 179 8.43 6.46 3.14
C TYR A 179 8.48 5.99 4.60
N LEU A 180 7.98 6.84 5.50
CA LEU A 180 7.83 6.55 6.92
C LEU A 180 6.36 6.37 7.24
N SER A 181 5.99 5.36 8.00
CA SER A 181 4.60 5.14 8.40
C SER A 181 4.41 4.83 9.87
N GLY A 182 3.23 5.19 10.35
CA GLY A 182 2.72 4.83 11.66
C GLY A 182 1.27 4.38 11.55
N ASP A 183 0.96 3.21 12.13
CA ASP A 183 -0.36 2.60 12.09
C ASP A 183 -0.85 2.27 13.49
N ALA A 184 -2.16 2.41 13.71
CA ALA A 184 -2.84 1.98 14.91
C ALA A 184 -4.13 1.25 14.56
N VAL A 185 -4.34 0.08 15.17
CA VAL A 185 -5.61 -0.65 15.11
C VAL A 185 -6.09 -0.90 16.52
N ALA A 186 -7.31 -0.48 16.83
CA ALA A 186 -7.92 -0.63 18.14
C ALA A 186 -9.20 -1.48 18.04
N ALA A 187 -9.16 -2.71 18.54
CA ALA A 187 -10.35 -3.55 18.66
C ALA A 187 -11.28 -3.00 19.74
N ILE A 188 -12.58 -2.82 19.43
CA ILE A 188 -13.58 -2.45 20.43
C ILE A 188 -14.01 -3.71 21.18
N PRO A 189 -13.70 -3.84 22.48
CA PRO A 189 -13.95 -5.08 23.22
C PRO A 189 -15.42 -5.52 23.15
N ASN A 190 -15.62 -6.81 22.97
CA ASN A 190 -16.92 -7.47 22.86
C ASN A 190 -17.79 -7.02 21.68
N THR A 191 -17.20 -6.44 20.66
CA THR A 191 -17.88 -6.08 19.41
C THR A 191 -17.10 -6.60 18.20
N PRO A 192 -17.73 -6.78 17.03
CA PRO A 192 -17.04 -7.10 15.79
C PRO A 192 -16.39 -5.87 15.10
N VAL A 193 -16.20 -4.78 15.84
CA VAL A 193 -15.71 -3.51 15.30
C VAL A 193 -14.27 -3.24 15.75
N SER A 194 -13.44 -2.78 14.81
CA SER A 194 -12.14 -2.17 15.10
C SER A 194 -12.05 -0.79 14.46
N LEU A 195 -11.28 0.08 15.11
CA LEU A 195 -10.90 1.39 14.56
C LEU A 195 -9.48 1.30 14.02
N ARG A 196 -9.19 2.01 12.95
CA ARG A 196 -7.85 2.12 12.40
C ARG A 196 -7.47 3.55 12.11
N ALA A 197 -6.20 3.85 12.30
CA ALA A 197 -5.59 5.11 11.93
C ALA A 197 -4.24 4.84 11.28
N HIS A 198 -3.89 5.67 10.33
CA HIS A 198 -2.59 5.67 9.65
C HIS A 198 -2.12 7.10 9.48
N ILE A 199 -0.80 7.28 9.50
CA ILE A 199 -0.10 8.47 9.07
C ILE A 199 1.15 8.04 8.32
N GLY A 200 1.41 8.68 7.18
CA GLY A 200 2.58 8.45 6.35
C GLY A 200 3.28 9.75 5.97
N TYR A 201 4.57 9.67 5.73
CA TYR A 201 5.39 10.76 5.19
C TYR A 201 6.23 10.21 4.05
N SER A 202 6.04 10.75 2.87
CA SER A 202 6.82 10.45 1.67
C SER A 202 7.89 11.52 1.48
N ASP A 203 9.11 11.09 1.21
CA ASP A 203 10.25 11.94 0.86
C ASP A 203 10.90 11.37 -0.42
N GLY A 204 10.65 12.03 -1.51
CA GLY A 204 11.13 11.70 -2.86
C GLY A 204 11.38 12.96 -3.66
N ASN A 205 11.39 12.83 -4.98
CA ASN A 205 11.72 13.93 -5.88
C ASN A 205 10.50 14.40 -6.65
N PRO A 206 10.27 15.74 -6.74
CA PRO A 206 9.12 16.28 -7.43
C PRO A 206 9.23 16.08 -8.94
N GLY A 207 8.12 15.79 -9.62
CA GLY A 207 8.06 15.59 -11.07
C GLY A 207 7.43 14.25 -11.44
N LEU A 208 7.64 13.83 -12.68
CA LEU A 208 7.05 12.63 -13.24
C LEU A 208 8.14 11.69 -13.76
N GLY A 209 8.02 10.42 -13.43
CA GLY A 209 8.87 9.37 -13.94
C GLY A 209 8.71 9.09 -15.43
N PRO A 210 9.44 8.11 -15.99
CA PRO A 210 9.44 7.80 -17.43
C PRO A 210 8.05 7.55 -18.01
N ASN A 211 7.09 7.19 -17.18
CA ASN A 211 5.74 6.83 -17.56
C ASN A 211 4.69 7.92 -17.27
N GLY A 212 5.13 9.12 -16.92
CA GLY A 212 4.25 10.25 -16.63
C GLY A 212 3.55 10.18 -15.28
N THR A 213 4.06 9.37 -14.35
CA THR A 213 3.57 9.22 -12.97
C THR A 213 4.73 9.25 -11.98
N SER A 214 4.45 9.25 -10.67
CA SER A 214 5.46 9.22 -9.61
C SER A 214 4.88 8.61 -8.34
N VAL A 215 5.71 8.01 -7.50
CA VAL A 215 5.34 7.56 -6.13
C VAL A 215 5.32 8.70 -5.12
N ALA A 216 6.00 9.83 -5.45
CA ALA A 216 6.05 11.03 -4.65
C ALA A 216 5.89 12.28 -5.55
N PRO A 217 4.70 12.51 -6.13
CA PRO A 217 4.50 13.45 -7.23
C PRO A 217 4.92 14.90 -6.91
N THR A 218 4.77 15.32 -5.67
CA THR A 218 5.17 16.67 -5.20
C THR A 218 6.51 16.70 -4.46
N GLY A 219 7.25 15.57 -4.47
CA GLY A 219 8.50 15.40 -3.74
C GLY A 219 8.25 14.93 -2.33
N THR A 220 7.76 15.83 -1.46
CA THR A 220 7.40 15.49 -0.07
C THR A 220 5.92 15.72 0.18
N TYR A 221 5.30 14.83 0.94
CA TYR A 221 3.92 15.02 1.41
C TYR A 221 3.57 14.07 2.55
N TRP A 222 2.51 14.42 3.29
CA TRP A 222 1.90 13.58 4.30
C TRP A 222 0.62 12.96 3.76
N ASP A 223 0.36 11.73 4.18
CA ASP A 223 -0.93 11.08 3.98
C ASP A 223 -1.47 10.54 5.32
N TRP A 224 -2.79 10.42 5.42
CA TRP A 224 -3.43 9.83 6.60
C TRP A 224 -4.72 9.11 6.27
N THR A 225 -5.05 8.15 7.12
CA THR A 225 -6.31 7.41 7.05
C THR A 225 -6.93 7.32 8.44
N LEU A 226 -8.24 7.52 8.51
CA LEU A 226 -9.06 7.17 9.66
C LEU A 226 -10.19 6.26 9.20
N GLY A 227 -10.39 5.13 9.87
CA GLY A 227 -11.39 4.17 9.44
C GLY A 227 -11.95 3.29 10.56
N ALA A 228 -13.00 2.57 10.20
CA ALA A 228 -13.62 1.56 11.03
C ALA A 228 -13.93 0.32 10.19
N ASP A 229 -13.73 -0.85 10.78
CA ASP A 229 -13.99 -2.15 10.18
C ASP A 229 -15.02 -2.91 11.00
N PHE A 230 -15.95 -3.55 10.31
CA PHE A 230 -16.91 -4.49 10.87
C PHE A 230 -16.62 -5.88 10.31
N THR A 231 -16.20 -6.80 11.17
CA THR A 231 -15.83 -8.16 10.78
C THR A 231 -16.88 -9.18 11.19
N TYR A 232 -17.36 -9.95 10.21
CA TYR A 232 -18.24 -11.08 10.44
C TYR A 232 -17.64 -12.33 9.79
N LYS A 233 -17.18 -13.28 10.64
CA LYS A 233 -16.43 -14.46 10.20
C LYS A 233 -15.18 -14.04 9.40
N ASN A 234 -15.13 -14.44 8.13
CA ASN A 234 -14.04 -14.12 7.21
C ASN A 234 -14.32 -12.90 6.31
N LEU A 235 -15.42 -12.19 6.54
CA LEU A 235 -15.78 -10.98 5.79
C LEU A 235 -15.57 -9.74 6.65
N THR A 236 -14.96 -8.72 6.08
CA THR A 236 -14.76 -7.41 6.71
C THR A 236 -15.30 -6.32 5.80
N LEU A 237 -16.24 -5.54 6.32
CA LEU A 237 -16.70 -4.29 5.71
C LEU A 237 -15.89 -3.15 6.34
N GLY A 238 -15.15 -2.43 5.52
CA GLY A 238 -14.34 -1.27 5.92
C GLY A 238 -14.92 0.04 5.39
N VAL A 239 -14.85 1.09 6.19
CA VAL A 239 -15.12 2.47 5.79
C VAL A 239 -13.98 3.34 6.30
N SER A 240 -13.36 4.13 5.40
CA SER A 240 -12.22 4.98 5.74
C SER A 240 -12.33 6.33 5.09
N TYR A 241 -11.90 7.37 5.80
CA TYR A 241 -11.53 8.65 5.22
C TYR A 241 -10.01 8.64 4.99
N ILE A 242 -9.58 8.92 3.77
CA ILE A 242 -8.18 8.92 3.33
C ILE A 242 -7.91 10.28 2.70
N ASP A 243 -6.79 10.90 3.05
CA ASP A 243 -6.44 12.22 2.55
C ASP A 243 -4.92 12.43 2.52
N THR A 244 -4.47 13.50 1.87
CA THR A 244 -3.09 13.95 1.82
C THR A 244 -3.02 15.45 2.08
N ASP A 245 -1.83 15.99 2.36
CA ASP A 245 -1.61 17.43 2.42
C ASP A 245 -1.26 18.06 1.05
N ILE A 246 -1.31 17.26 -0.02
CA ILE A 246 -1.08 17.75 -1.39
C ILE A 246 -2.23 18.69 -1.78
N SER A 247 -1.97 19.99 -1.80
CA SER A 247 -2.95 20.96 -2.28
C SER A 247 -3.06 20.97 -3.79
N ARG A 248 -4.19 21.48 -4.31
CA ARG A 248 -4.36 21.68 -5.76
C ARG A 248 -3.30 22.60 -6.35
N ALA A 249 -2.77 23.54 -5.57
CA ALA A 249 -1.71 24.43 -6.00
C ALA A 249 -0.38 23.68 -6.11
N ASP A 250 -0.09 22.82 -5.14
CA ASP A 250 1.14 21.99 -5.15
C ASP A 250 1.14 20.99 -6.31
N GLY A 251 0.01 20.39 -6.63
CA GLY A 251 -0.13 19.45 -7.74
C GLY A 251 -0.35 20.10 -9.13
N ALA A 252 -0.50 21.43 -9.21
CA ALA A 252 -0.93 22.11 -10.45
C ALA A 252 0.03 21.91 -11.63
N TYR A 253 1.34 21.85 -11.38
CA TYR A 253 2.34 21.64 -12.44
C TYR A 253 2.38 20.22 -12.98
N LEU A 254 1.77 19.26 -12.30
CA LEU A 254 1.70 17.85 -12.72
C LEU A 254 0.48 17.55 -13.61
N LEU A 255 -0.43 18.53 -13.79
CA LEU A 255 -1.59 18.38 -14.65
C LEU A 255 -1.19 18.31 -16.14
N PRO A 256 -1.95 17.54 -16.97
CA PRO A 256 -3.20 16.83 -16.62
C PRO A 256 -3.02 15.46 -15.97
N ASN A 257 -1.82 14.91 -15.90
CA ASN A 257 -1.55 13.53 -15.45
C ASN A 257 -2.07 13.26 -14.03
N PHE A 258 -1.85 14.21 -13.11
CA PHE A 258 -2.19 14.07 -11.69
C PHE A 258 -3.65 14.45 -11.40
N SER A 259 -4.56 13.95 -12.21
CA SER A 259 -6.00 14.18 -12.05
C SER A 259 -6.85 13.19 -12.84
N LYS A 260 -8.08 12.96 -12.40
CA LYS A 260 -9.09 12.27 -13.19
C LYS A 260 -9.67 13.24 -14.22
N GLY A 261 -9.61 12.83 -15.49
CA GLY A 261 -10.14 13.64 -16.59
C GLY A 261 -9.50 15.03 -16.74
N GLY A 262 -8.29 15.24 -16.22
CA GLY A 262 -7.52 16.48 -16.35
C GLY A 262 -7.91 17.59 -15.35
N THR A 263 -8.91 17.39 -14.50
CA THR A 263 -9.44 18.44 -13.63
C THR A 263 -9.80 18.02 -12.21
N ASP A 264 -10.10 16.74 -11.96
CA ASP A 264 -10.51 16.25 -10.65
C ASP A 264 -9.31 15.65 -9.91
N PRO A 265 -8.82 16.30 -8.83
CA PRO A 265 -7.62 15.86 -8.12
C PRO A 265 -7.77 14.45 -7.54
N ILE A 266 -6.74 13.64 -7.72
CA ILE A 266 -6.71 12.25 -7.26
C ILE A 266 -6.08 12.07 -5.87
N ALA A 267 -5.52 13.16 -5.31
CA ALA A 267 -4.94 13.21 -3.97
C ALA A 267 -5.85 13.87 -2.93
N ASP A 268 -6.97 14.50 -3.35
CA ASP A 268 -7.96 15.09 -2.43
C ASP A 268 -8.58 14.01 -1.53
N GLY A 269 -9.01 14.40 -0.34
CA GLY A 269 -9.66 13.54 0.63
C GLY A 269 -10.89 12.81 0.08
N ALA A 270 -11.00 11.53 0.41
CA ALA A 270 -12.11 10.69 -0.03
C ALA A 270 -12.56 9.69 1.05
N VAL A 271 -13.84 9.33 0.98
CA VAL A 271 -14.36 8.18 1.73
C VAL A 271 -14.26 6.94 0.85
N VAL A 272 -13.53 5.95 1.33
CA VAL A 272 -13.36 4.66 0.67
C VAL A 272 -14.11 3.59 1.44
N VAL A 273 -14.93 2.82 0.73
CA VAL A 273 -15.64 1.66 1.26
C VAL A 273 -15.03 0.40 0.68
N SER A 274 -14.79 -0.61 1.50
CA SER A 274 -14.24 -1.90 1.06
C SER A 274 -15.00 -3.09 1.65
N LEU A 275 -15.06 -4.17 0.89
CA LEU A 275 -15.52 -5.49 1.36
C LEU A 275 -14.42 -6.51 1.08
N THR A 276 -13.89 -7.10 2.14
CA THR A 276 -12.78 -8.05 2.09
C THR A 276 -13.22 -9.43 2.55
N ALA A 277 -12.82 -10.46 1.81
CA ALA A 277 -12.91 -11.87 2.23
C ALA A 277 -11.49 -12.40 2.48
N ALA A 278 -11.21 -12.92 3.69
CA ALA A 278 -9.94 -13.52 4.07
C ALA A 278 -10.06 -15.06 4.20
N PHE A 279 -8.97 -15.80 3.91
CA PHE A 279 -8.89 -17.26 4.01
C PHE A 279 -7.50 -17.72 4.42
#